data_313d34d7020076a2061a7d7de048b359
#
_entry.id   313d34d7020076a2061a7d7de048b359
#
_cell.length_a   1.000
_cell.length_b   1.000
_cell.length_c   1.000
_cell.angle_alpha   90.00
_cell.angle_beta   90.00
_cell.angle_gamma   90.00
#
_symmetry.space_group_name_H-M   'P 1'
#
loop_
_entity.id
_entity.type
_entity.pdbx_description
1 polymer ?
#
loop_
_entity_poly.entity_id
_entity_poly.type
_entity_poly.pdbx_seq_one_letter_code
_entity_poly.pdbx_strand_id
1 'polypeptide(L)'
;MGTGPHTHAGYAFCALLAALVVAGCTEPPHASRPATSGPAPQSPSPEETCTKLVSYWAKETLKGSKWSGLDWEQKGLSNEQYALHEEIIAAGRAEVKRHGRAAGLRLVDRLARQQCTARNGATGSSENWRPPG
;
A
#
# COMPACT_ATOMS: atom_id res chain seq x y z
N MET A 1 -23.38 -9.29 49.42
CA MET A 1 -23.12 -8.07 50.20
C MET A 1 -21.99 -7.35 49.47
N GLY A 2 -22.11 -6.22 48.89
CA GLY A 2 -22.88 -5.04 49.05
C GLY A 2 -23.12 -4.31 47.75
N THR A 3 -24.26 -3.92 47.67
CA THR A 3 -24.93 -2.95 46.84
C THR A 3 -24.28 -1.56 46.93
N GLY A 4 -24.22 -0.83 45.84
CA GLY A 4 -24.01 0.61 45.85
C GLY A 4 -24.39 1.24 44.52
N PRO A 5 -25.58 1.85 44.46
CA PRO A 5 -25.99 2.64 43.30
C PRO A 5 -25.76 4.11 43.61
N HIS A 6 -25.39 4.91 42.64
CA HIS A 6 -25.60 6.36 42.63
C HIS A 6 -25.71 6.83 41.20
N THR A 7 -26.94 7.08 40.77
CA THR A 7 -27.76 8.32 40.88
C THR A 7 -27.15 9.52 40.17
N HIS A 8 -27.85 9.82 39.10
CA HIS A 8 -28.57 11.05 38.78
C HIS A 8 -27.75 12.28 38.41
N ALA A 9 -28.09 12.76 37.36
CA ALA A 9 -28.99 13.84 37.00
C ALA A 9 -28.24 15.03 36.46
N GLY A 10 -28.65 15.51 35.35
CA GLY A 10 -28.21 16.77 34.76
C GLY A 10 -28.94 17.05 33.45
N TYR A 11 -30.25 17.17 33.54
CA TYR A 11 -31.08 17.79 32.52
C TYR A 11 -30.71 19.28 32.47
N ALA A 12 -30.32 19.76 31.33
CA ALA A 12 -30.45 21.17 30.99
C ALA A 12 -30.83 21.30 29.52
N PHE A 13 -32.09 21.45 29.35
CA PHE A 13 -32.77 22.13 28.26
C PHE A 13 -32.04 23.42 27.84
N CYS A 14 -31.77 23.56 26.58
CA CYS A 14 -31.83 24.87 25.92
C CYS A 14 -32.28 24.66 24.48
N ALA A 15 -33.55 24.80 24.29
CA ALA A 15 -34.19 25.06 23.02
C ALA A 15 -33.95 26.53 22.63
N LEU A 16 -34.22 26.83 21.33
CA LEU A 16 -34.31 28.13 20.67
C LEU A 16 -32.98 28.68 20.16
N LEU A 17 -32.78 28.89 18.87
CA LEU A 17 -33.52 29.70 17.92
C LEU A 17 -33.06 29.41 16.49
N ALA A 18 -33.99 29.17 15.62
CA ALA A 18 -33.84 29.21 14.19
C ALA A 18 -33.59 30.67 13.76
N ALA A 19 -32.46 30.90 13.11
CA ALA A 19 -32.27 32.10 12.30
C ALA A 19 -31.76 31.68 10.95
N LEU A 20 -32.67 31.56 9.99
CA LEU A 20 -32.37 31.49 8.56
C LEU A 20 -31.79 32.84 8.14
N VAL A 21 -30.48 32.90 8.01
CA VAL A 21 -29.84 33.97 7.29
C VAL A 21 -29.42 33.39 5.93
N VAL A 22 -30.26 33.60 4.95
CA VAL A 22 -29.91 33.45 3.55
C VAL A 22 -29.01 34.64 3.21
N ALA A 23 -27.73 34.54 3.46
CA ALA A 23 -26.75 35.46 2.94
C ALA A 23 -26.39 35.01 1.53
N GLY A 24 -26.98 35.66 0.55
CA GLY A 24 -26.57 35.54 -0.84
C GLY A 24 -25.09 35.90 -0.98
N CYS A 25 -24.27 34.94 -1.33
CA CYS A 25 -22.90 35.18 -1.75
C CYS A 25 -22.93 35.79 -3.15
N THR A 26 -22.91 37.13 -3.24
CA THR A 26 -22.43 37.81 -4.42
C THR A 26 -20.92 37.62 -4.45
N GLU A 27 -20.44 36.69 -5.27
CA GLU A 27 -19.02 36.56 -5.58
C GLU A 27 -18.53 37.83 -6.29
N PRO A 28 -17.51 38.50 -5.77
CA PRO A 28 -16.80 39.49 -6.56
C PRO A 28 -16.07 38.77 -7.71
N PRO A 29 -15.92 39.40 -8.89
CA PRO A 29 -15.19 38.83 -10.00
C PRO A 29 -13.73 38.67 -9.58
N HIS A 30 -13.37 37.48 -9.12
CA HIS A 30 -11.98 37.14 -8.91
C HIS A 30 -11.30 37.06 -10.27
N ALA A 31 -10.41 38.03 -10.52
CA ALA A 31 -9.48 37.95 -11.61
C ALA A 31 -8.85 36.53 -11.61
N SER A 32 -9.08 35.83 -12.71
CA SER A 32 -8.55 34.50 -12.93
C SER A 32 -7.03 34.55 -12.83
N ARG A 33 -6.52 34.24 -11.64
CA ARG A 33 -5.10 33.97 -11.46
C ARG A 33 -4.85 32.68 -12.23
N PRO A 34 -3.90 32.65 -13.20
CA PRO A 34 -3.57 31.42 -13.87
C PRO A 34 -3.20 30.43 -12.79
N ALA A 35 -4.01 29.38 -12.63
CA ALA A 35 -3.63 28.24 -11.82
C ALA A 35 -2.38 27.66 -12.47
N THR A 36 -1.22 27.86 -11.84
CA THR A 36 -0.01 27.14 -12.18
C THR A 36 -0.32 25.69 -11.88
N SER A 37 -0.73 24.95 -12.91
CA SER A 37 -0.90 23.50 -12.84
C SER A 37 0.47 22.93 -12.54
N GLY A 38 0.75 22.65 -11.27
CA GLY A 38 1.88 21.83 -10.89
C GLY A 38 1.80 20.49 -11.64
N PRO A 39 2.93 19.85 -11.97
CA PRO A 39 2.90 18.57 -12.63
C PRO A 39 2.00 17.61 -11.83
N ALA A 40 1.05 16.98 -12.53
CA ALA A 40 0.18 15.98 -11.93
C ALA A 40 1.05 14.88 -11.27
N PRO A 41 0.65 14.36 -10.12
CA PRO A 41 1.35 13.22 -9.50
C PRO A 41 1.48 12.11 -10.53
N GLN A 42 2.71 11.76 -10.90
CA GLN A 42 2.95 10.67 -11.84
C GLN A 42 2.64 9.35 -11.13
N SER A 43 1.84 8.50 -11.76
CA SER A 43 1.65 7.13 -11.30
C SER A 43 3.01 6.40 -11.32
N PRO A 44 3.30 5.54 -10.32
CA PRO A 44 4.54 4.79 -10.32
C PRO A 44 4.64 3.91 -11.58
N SER A 45 5.85 3.76 -12.09
CA SER A 45 6.09 2.90 -13.24
C SER A 45 5.85 1.42 -12.90
N PRO A 46 5.63 0.54 -13.90
CA PRO A 46 5.52 -0.90 -13.67
C PRO A 46 6.75 -1.46 -12.92
N GLU A 47 7.95 -1.00 -13.26
CA GLU A 47 9.20 -1.42 -12.62
C GLU A 47 9.27 -0.99 -11.15
N GLU A 48 8.82 0.23 -10.85
CA GLU A 48 8.76 0.73 -9.47
C GLU A 48 7.73 -0.04 -8.66
N THR A 49 6.57 -0.32 -9.23
CA THR A 49 5.51 -1.11 -8.59
C THR A 49 6.00 -2.52 -8.30
N CYS A 50 6.60 -3.19 -9.29
CA CYS A 50 7.20 -4.51 -9.14
C CYS A 50 8.26 -4.51 -8.02
N THR A 51 9.22 -3.59 -8.10
CA THR A 51 10.30 -3.49 -7.11
C THR A 51 9.75 -3.36 -5.70
N LYS A 52 8.76 -2.51 -5.52
CA LYS A 52 8.11 -2.27 -4.22
C LYS A 52 7.41 -3.52 -3.68
N LEU A 53 6.61 -4.18 -4.51
CA LEU A 53 5.84 -5.37 -4.11
C LEU A 53 6.76 -6.56 -3.84
N VAL A 54 7.63 -6.90 -4.78
CA VAL A 54 8.52 -8.06 -4.67
C VAL A 54 9.49 -7.90 -3.50
N SER A 55 10.11 -6.73 -3.34
CA SER A 55 11.01 -6.46 -2.23
C SER A 55 10.28 -6.53 -0.88
N TYR A 56 9.10 -5.94 -0.78
CA TYR A 56 8.32 -5.96 0.45
C TYR A 56 8.02 -7.41 0.89
N TRP A 57 7.40 -8.19 0.02
CA TRP A 57 6.97 -9.55 0.36
C TRP A 57 8.14 -10.51 0.58
N ALA A 58 9.22 -10.39 -0.19
CA ALA A 58 10.42 -11.18 0.05
C ALA A 58 11.06 -10.86 1.41
N LYS A 59 11.10 -9.60 1.81
CA LYS A 59 11.59 -9.20 3.14
C LYS A 59 10.68 -9.70 4.26
N GLU A 60 9.36 -9.64 4.09
CA GLU A 60 8.42 -10.17 5.07
C GLU A 60 8.61 -11.69 5.25
N THR A 61 8.86 -12.42 4.17
CA THR A 61 9.17 -13.85 4.22
C THR A 61 10.48 -14.13 4.97
N LEU A 62 11.55 -13.35 4.71
CA LEU A 62 12.83 -13.51 5.43
C LEU A 62 12.75 -13.17 6.91
N LYS A 63 11.84 -12.28 7.29
CA LYS A 63 11.58 -11.91 8.68
C LYS A 63 10.72 -12.93 9.44
N GLY A 64 10.03 -13.82 8.71
CA GLY A 64 9.08 -14.77 9.30
C GLY A 64 7.77 -14.09 9.71
N SER A 65 7.34 -13.08 8.97
CA SER A 65 6.06 -12.40 9.20
C SER A 65 4.88 -13.36 9.08
N LYS A 66 3.85 -13.16 9.90
CA LYS A 66 2.60 -13.92 9.83
C LYS A 66 1.90 -13.84 8.47
N TRP A 67 2.18 -12.80 7.70
CA TRP A 67 1.62 -12.57 6.37
C TRP A 67 2.43 -13.20 5.24
N SER A 68 3.59 -13.79 5.54
CA SER A 68 4.46 -14.40 4.52
C SER A 68 3.82 -15.57 3.78
N GLY A 69 2.86 -16.25 4.44
CA GLY A 69 2.13 -17.40 3.88
C GLY A 69 0.95 -17.07 2.97
N LEU A 70 0.65 -15.79 2.75
CA LEU A 70 -0.38 -15.39 1.78
C LEU A 70 0.01 -15.87 0.38
N ASP A 71 -0.99 -16.22 -0.43
CA ASP A 71 -0.78 -16.55 -1.83
C ASP A 71 -0.38 -15.31 -2.67
N TRP A 72 -0.01 -15.54 -3.92
CA TRP A 72 0.48 -14.49 -4.79
C TRP A 72 -0.61 -13.46 -5.17
N GLU A 73 -1.87 -13.89 -5.29
CA GLU A 73 -3.01 -13.02 -5.57
C GLU A 73 -3.27 -12.07 -4.40
N GLN A 74 -3.26 -12.61 -3.17
CA GLN A 74 -3.43 -11.82 -1.96
C GLN A 74 -2.27 -10.83 -1.73
N LYS A 75 -1.09 -11.17 -2.23
CA LYS A 75 0.08 -10.27 -2.24
C LYS A 75 0.01 -9.21 -3.33
N GLY A 76 -0.93 -9.30 -4.26
CA GLY A 76 -1.04 -8.41 -5.42
C GLY A 76 0.09 -8.59 -6.43
N LEU A 77 0.69 -9.78 -6.50
CA LEU A 77 1.77 -10.10 -7.42
C LEU A 77 1.19 -10.69 -8.72
N SER A 78 1.78 -10.34 -9.87
CA SER A 78 1.56 -11.10 -11.10
C SER A 78 2.26 -12.45 -11.03
N ASN A 79 1.96 -13.37 -11.95
CA ASN A 79 2.66 -14.67 -12.01
C ASN A 79 4.17 -14.50 -12.19
N GLU A 80 4.60 -13.56 -13.03
CA GLU A 80 6.03 -13.29 -13.23
C GLU A 80 6.66 -12.64 -12.00
N GLN A 81 5.97 -11.73 -11.34
CA GLN A 81 6.44 -11.14 -10.09
C GLN A 81 6.53 -12.17 -8.98
N TYR A 82 5.63 -13.14 -8.95
CA TYR A 82 5.70 -14.24 -7.99
C TYR A 82 6.91 -15.14 -8.25
N ALA A 83 7.18 -15.49 -9.51
CA ALA A 83 8.39 -16.25 -9.85
C ALA A 83 9.67 -15.52 -9.40
N LEU A 84 9.75 -14.20 -9.66
CA LEU A 84 10.84 -13.35 -9.15
C LEU A 84 10.95 -13.36 -7.63
N HIS A 85 9.83 -13.25 -6.95
CA HIS A 85 9.75 -13.27 -5.49
C HIS A 85 10.35 -14.55 -4.91
N GLU A 86 10.04 -15.72 -5.48
CA GLU A 86 10.58 -17.00 -5.03
C GLU A 86 12.10 -17.11 -5.27
N GLU A 87 12.58 -16.68 -6.45
CA GLU A 87 14.01 -16.63 -6.77
C GLU A 87 14.78 -15.73 -5.77
N ILE A 88 14.24 -14.56 -5.49
CA ILE A 88 14.84 -13.57 -4.60
C ILE A 88 14.85 -14.03 -3.15
N ILE A 89 13.79 -14.71 -2.71
CA ILE A 89 13.75 -15.32 -1.37
C ILE A 89 14.84 -16.40 -1.24
N ALA A 90 15.00 -17.26 -2.23
CA ALA A 90 16.01 -18.30 -2.20
C ALA A 90 17.42 -17.69 -2.07
N ALA A 91 17.73 -16.68 -2.86
CA ALA A 91 19.00 -15.93 -2.78
C ALA A 91 19.17 -15.22 -1.42
N GLY A 92 18.11 -14.57 -0.95
CA GLY A 92 18.09 -13.89 0.34
C GLY A 92 18.35 -14.83 1.51
N ARG A 93 17.73 -16.01 1.53
CA ARG A 93 17.96 -17.04 2.55
C ARG A 93 19.40 -17.54 2.56
N ALA A 94 19.98 -17.74 1.38
CA ALA A 94 21.39 -18.13 1.26
C ALA A 94 22.32 -17.03 1.82
N GLU A 95 22.02 -15.78 1.53
CA GLU A 95 22.79 -14.64 2.04
C GLU A 95 22.64 -14.47 3.56
N VAL A 96 21.44 -14.66 4.10
CA VAL A 96 21.20 -14.65 5.56
C VAL A 96 22.06 -15.68 6.28
N LYS A 97 22.18 -16.89 5.72
CA LYS A 97 23.02 -17.95 6.28
C LYS A 97 24.51 -17.61 6.30
N ARG A 98 24.99 -16.88 5.29
CA ARG A 98 26.42 -16.52 5.13
C ARG A 98 26.79 -15.26 5.90
N HIS A 99 25.94 -14.22 5.83
CA HIS A 99 26.33 -12.88 6.26
C HIS A 99 25.30 -12.22 7.19
N GLY A 100 24.28 -12.98 7.62
CA GLY A 100 23.27 -12.53 8.55
C GLY A 100 22.09 -11.79 7.90
N ARG A 101 21.05 -11.59 8.71
CA ARG A 101 19.75 -11.05 8.26
C ARG A 101 19.86 -9.73 7.53
N ALA A 102 20.64 -8.79 8.06
CA ALA A 102 20.78 -7.47 7.45
C ALA A 102 21.35 -7.53 6.03
N ALA A 103 22.31 -8.43 5.78
CA ALA A 103 22.87 -8.65 4.45
C ALA A 103 21.83 -9.25 3.49
N GLY A 104 21.07 -10.24 3.95
CA GLY A 104 19.99 -10.83 3.16
C GLY A 104 18.91 -9.82 2.76
N LEU A 105 18.46 -8.95 3.69
CA LEU A 105 17.48 -7.91 3.37
C LEU A 105 17.99 -6.91 2.35
N ARG A 106 19.26 -6.51 2.42
CA ARG A 106 19.89 -5.63 1.42
C ARG A 106 20.01 -6.31 0.05
N LEU A 107 20.32 -7.61 0.04
CA LEU A 107 20.37 -8.37 -1.21
C LEU A 107 19.00 -8.40 -1.88
N VAL A 108 17.93 -8.65 -1.12
CA VAL A 108 16.56 -8.63 -1.63
C VAL A 108 16.24 -7.30 -2.32
N ASP A 109 16.55 -6.17 -1.70
CA ASP A 109 16.29 -4.85 -2.30
C ASP A 109 17.04 -4.63 -3.61
N ARG A 110 18.30 -5.09 -3.69
CA ARG A 110 19.09 -4.98 -4.93
C ARG A 110 18.53 -5.87 -6.03
N LEU A 111 18.24 -7.13 -5.72
CA LEU A 111 17.74 -8.09 -6.70
C LEU A 111 16.34 -7.71 -7.19
N ALA A 112 15.45 -7.29 -6.31
CA ALA A 112 14.12 -6.82 -6.70
C ALA A 112 14.21 -5.68 -7.71
N ARG A 113 15.02 -4.67 -7.43
CA ARG A 113 15.24 -3.55 -8.35
C ARG A 113 15.82 -4.02 -9.69
N GLN A 114 16.89 -4.81 -9.66
CA GLN A 114 17.56 -5.30 -10.86
C GLN A 114 16.63 -6.14 -11.73
N GLN A 115 15.94 -7.10 -11.14
CA GLN A 115 15.11 -8.05 -11.87
C GLN A 115 13.82 -7.39 -12.39
N CYS A 116 13.18 -6.54 -11.60
CA CYS A 116 11.99 -5.82 -12.04
C CYS A 116 12.32 -4.85 -13.19
N THR A 117 13.46 -4.18 -13.15
CA THR A 117 13.92 -3.32 -14.26
C THR A 117 14.22 -4.17 -15.51
N ALA A 118 14.95 -5.27 -15.37
CA ALA A 118 15.31 -6.14 -16.49
C ALA A 118 14.10 -6.77 -17.18
N ARG A 119 12.98 -6.91 -16.48
CA ARG A 119 11.73 -7.52 -16.99
C ARG A 119 10.60 -6.50 -17.16
N ASN A 120 10.90 -5.21 -17.26
CA ASN A 120 9.91 -4.14 -17.46
C ASN A 120 8.72 -4.23 -16.48
N GLY A 121 8.99 -4.49 -15.20
CA GLY A 121 7.98 -4.63 -14.16
C GLY A 121 7.39 -6.02 -14.01
N ALA A 122 7.81 -7.00 -14.83
CA ALA A 122 7.33 -8.38 -14.75
C ALA A 122 5.78 -8.45 -14.65
N THR A 123 5.11 -7.74 -15.55
CA THR A 123 3.65 -7.60 -15.57
C THR A 123 2.96 -8.71 -16.36
N GLY A 124 3.71 -9.72 -16.80
CA GLY A 124 3.14 -10.89 -17.46
C GLY A 124 2.04 -11.48 -16.61
N SER A 125 0.82 -11.18 -17.01
CA SER A 125 -0.35 -11.68 -16.35
C SER A 125 -0.65 -13.08 -16.84
N SER A 126 -1.42 -13.82 -16.05
CA SER A 126 -2.06 -15.06 -16.43
C SER A 126 -3.08 -14.91 -17.58
N GLU A 127 -2.98 -13.87 -18.41
CA GLU A 127 -3.88 -13.65 -19.56
C GLU A 127 -3.81 -14.77 -20.59
N ASN A 128 -2.84 -15.64 -20.50
CA ASN A 128 -2.81 -16.89 -21.25
C ASN A 128 -3.73 -17.99 -20.67
N TRP A 129 -4.33 -17.74 -19.51
CA TRP A 129 -5.33 -18.63 -18.99
C TRP A 129 -6.64 -18.44 -19.77
N ARG A 130 -6.86 -19.29 -20.75
CA ARG A 130 -8.19 -19.46 -21.37
C ARG A 130 -8.92 -20.55 -20.60
N PRO A 131 -10.14 -20.32 -20.11
CA PRO A 131 -10.96 -21.41 -19.62
C PRO A 131 -11.08 -22.44 -20.72
N PRO A 132 -11.03 -23.75 -20.42
CA PRO A 132 -11.33 -24.78 -21.39
C PRO A 132 -12.72 -24.55 -21.94
N GLY A 133 -12.82 -24.42 -23.29
CA GLY A 133 -14.07 -24.23 -23.98
C GLY A 133 -14.95 -25.49 -23.96
#